data_ba8c6f51d42c5ae632ad8d59a3122db7
#
_entry.id   ba8c6f51d42c5ae632ad8d59a3122db7
#
_cell.length_a   1.000
_cell.length_b   1.000
_cell.length_c   1.000
_cell.angle_alpha   90.00
_cell.angle_beta   90.00
_cell.angle_gamma   90.00
#
_symmetry.space_group_name_H-M   'P 1'
#
loop_
_entity.id
_entity.type
_entity.pdbx_description
1 polymer ?
#
loop_
_entity_poly.entity_id
_entity_poly.type
_entity_poly.pdbx_seq_one_letter_code
_entity_poly.pdbx_strand_id
1 'polypeptide(L)'
;MLTQQLAASRSEDDGRISDMSFHDETLNNEDLSKIIFHNVQFSKCRFTRCDFSQSRFLSVAVKNCDFSNCNFSESFWKQVTITDSRGNGADFSQSCCKELTLCDSSFAYANFSKSQWENSGVSNCSFKESFWAEVRLKKLTLAASVFSGADFFKTPLKDLDFSDCKIDGITVSETFKELRGMQINL
;
A
#
# COMPACT_ATOMS: atom_id res chain seq x y z
N MET A 1 -22.42 10.50 -0.09
CA MET A 1 -21.84 9.61 -1.13
C MET A 1 -20.51 10.17 -1.59
N LEU A 2 -19.50 9.31 -1.73
CA LEU A 2 -18.13 9.72 -2.12
C LEU A 2 -18.12 10.46 -3.48
N THR A 3 -18.90 10.01 -4.45
CA THR A 3 -19.02 10.66 -5.76
C THR A 3 -19.48 12.13 -5.69
N GLN A 4 -20.35 12.46 -4.77
CA GLN A 4 -20.78 13.86 -4.57
C GLN A 4 -19.65 14.70 -3.98
N GLN A 5 -18.89 14.14 -3.05
CA GLN A 5 -17.73 14.83 -2.46
C GLN A 5 -16.60 15.02 -3.47
N LEU A 6 -16.39 14.07 -4.36
CA LEU A 6 -15.44 14.19 -5.46
C LEU A 6 -15.81 15.33 -6.41
N ALA A 7 -17.08 15.42 -6.77
CA ALA A 7 -17.55 16.51 -7.63
C ALA A 7 -17.40 17.89 -6.94
N ALA A 8 -17.72 17.98 -5.64
CA ALA A 8 -17.55 19.19 -4.84
C ALA A 8 -16.08 19.60 -4.71
N SER A 9 -15.19 18.68 -4.33
CA SER A 9 -13.75 18.96 -4.14
C SER A 9 -13.08 19.45 -5.42
N ARG A 10 -13.53 19.00 -6.59
CA ARG A 10 -13.03 19.45 -7.88
C ARG A 10 -13.56 20.83 -8.28
N SER A 11 -14.78 21.16 -7.87
CA SER A 11 -15.37 22.46 -8.17
C SER A 11 -14.82 23.59 -7.29
N GLU A 12 -14.38 23.26 -6.06
CA GLU A 12 -13.78 24.20 -5.10
C GLU A 12 -12.27 24.41 -5.30
N ASP A 13 -11.68 23.78 -6.31
CA ASP A 13 -10.27 23.92 -6.74
C ASP A 13 -9.21 23.50 -5.69
N ASP A 14 -9.60 22.90 -4.57
CA ASP A 14 -8.67 22.43 -3.53
C ASP A 14 -8.38 20.92 -3.59
N GLY A 15 -9.18 20.14 -4.30
CA GLY A 15 -9.05 18.70 -4.45
C GLY A 15 -9.05 17.96 -3.10
N ARG A 16 -9.73 18.49 -2.06
CA ARG A 16 -9.66 17.97 -0.71
C ARG A 16 -10.97 17.39 -0.21
N ILE A 17 -10.88 16.23 0.45
CA ILE A 17 -11.98 15.59 1.18
C ILE A 17 -11.48 15.37 2.61
N SER A 18 -12.14 15.98 3.60
CA SER A 18 -11.71 15.96 4.99
C SER A 18 -12.80 15.62 5.98
N ASP A 19 -12.39 14.96 7.09
CA ASP A 19 -13.24 14.72 8.25
C ASP A 19 -14.53 13.95 7.91
N MET A 20 -14.39 12.93 7.05
CA MET A 20 -15.52 12.16 6.52
C MET A 20 -15.37 10.66 6.72
N SER A 21 -16.51 9.98 6.78
CA SER A 21 -16.57 8.52 6.77
C SER A 21 -17.44 8.04 5.61
N PHE A 22 -16.90 7.09 4.84
CA PHE A 22 -17.58 6.42 3.73
C PHE A 22 -17.79 4.96 4.08
N HIS A 23 -19.00 4.49 3.94
CA HIS A 23 -19.39 3.14 4.29
C HIS A 23 -20.22 2.50 3.17
N ASP A 24 -19.88 1.24 2.83
CA ASP A 24 -20.56 0.46 1.78
C ASP A 24 -20.61 1.17 0.39
N GLU A 25 -19.62 2.03 0.11
CA GLU A 25 -19.52 2.73 -1.19
C GLU A 25 -18.92 1.80 -2.26
N THR A 26 -19.43 1.90 -3.48
CA THR A 26 -18.87 1.20 -4.64
C THR A 26 -18.60 2.18 -5.76
N LEU A 27 -17.35 2.26 -6.19
CA LEU A 27 -16.91 3.10 -7.31
C LEU A 27 -16.24 2.24 -8.37
N ASN A 28 -16.53 2.53 -9.64
CA ASN A 28 -15.97 1.79 -10.76
C ASN A 28 -15.45 2.75 -11.83
N ASN A 29 -14.20 2.58 -12.24
CA ASN A 29 -13.51 3.37 -13.26
C ASN A 29 -13.55 4.90 -12.98
N GLU A 30 -13.55 5.27 -11.70
CA GLU A 30 -13.53 6.66 -11.30
C GLU A 30 -12.10 7.21 -11.22
N ASP A 31 -11.97 8.46 -11.63
CA ASP A 31 -10.72 9.20 -11.46
C ASP A 31 -10.77 9.91 -10.09
N LEU A 32 -9.93 9.44 -9.15
CA LEU A 32 -9.70 10.03 -7.84
C LEU A 32 -8.25 10.55 -7.73
N SER A 33 -7.59 10.78 -8.88
CA SER A 33 -6.21 11.25 -8.89
C SER A 33 -6.07 12.65 -8.28
N LYS A 34 -4.92 12.88 -7.64
CA LYS A 34 -4.56 14.17 -7.01
C LYS A 34 -5.47 14.63 -5.87
N ILE A 35 -6.39 13.79 -5.40
CA ILE A 35 -7.25 14.13 -4.26
C ILE A 35 -6.47 14.04 -2.94
N ILE A 36 -6.73 14.96 -2.04
CA ILE A 36 -6.21 14.94 -0.67
C ILE A 36 -7.30 14.40 0.25
N PHE A 37 -7.14 13.17 0.73
CA PHE A 37 -7.97 12.59 1.78
C PHE A 37 -7.32 12.89 3.13
N HIS A 38 -7.98 13.64 3.99
CA HIS A 38 -7.47 14.02 5.31
C HIS A 38 -8.47 13.67 6.40
N ASN A 39 -8.05 12.88 7.39
CA ASN A 39 -8.94 12.39 8.45
C ASN A 39 -10.20 11.70 7.90
N VAL A 40 -9.99 10.76 6.95
CA VAL A 40 -11.08 10.05 6.27
C VAL A 40 -11.08 8.57 6.69
N GLN A 41 -12.27 8.03 6.83
CA GLN A 41 -12.47 6.60 7.08
C GLN A 41 -13.22 5.96 5.91
N PHE A 42 -12.66 4.86 5.40
CA PHE A 42 -13.33 4.00 4.43
C PHE A 42 -13.62 2.65 5.08
N SER A 43 -14.86 2.21 5.06
CA SER A 43 -15.25 0.91 5.59
C SER A 43 -16.19 0.19 4.64
N LYS A 44 -15.88 -1.09 4.38
CA LYS A 44 -16.63 -1.95 3.45
C LYS A 44 -16.81 -1.36 2.05
N CYS A 45 -15.91 -0.49 1.62
CA CYS A 45 -15.95 0.12 0.30
C CYS A 45 -15.30 -0.77 -0.74
N ARG A 46 -15.77 -0.67 -1.97
CA ARG A 46 -15.19 -1.36 -3.13
C ARG A 46 -14.84 -0.36 -4.23
N PHE A 47 -13.59 -0.41 -4.64
CA PHE A 47 -13.06 0.41 -5.72
C PHE A 47 -12.57 -0.53 -6.84
N THR A 48 -13.13 -0.40 -8.02
CA THR A 48 -12.76 -1.25 -9.15
C THR A 48 -12.17 -0.39 -10.27
N ARG A 49 -10.91 -0.63 -10.61
CA ARG A 49 -10.19 0.11 -11.66
C ARG A 49 -10.25 1.63 -11.47
N CYS A 50 -10.23 2.09 -10.22
CA CYS A 50 -10.19 3.51 -9.89
C CYS A 50 -8.74 4.02 -9.95
N ASP A 51 -8.59 5.27 -10.33
CA ASP A 51 -7.30 5.96 -10.37
C ASP A 51 -7.14 6.88 -9.15
N PHE A 52 -6.23 6.55 -8.25
CA PHE A 52 -5.82 7.34 -7.10
C PHE A 52 -4.38 7.86 -7.25
N SER A 53 -3.85 7.91 -8.47
CA SER A 53 -2.48 8.35 -8.70
C SER A 53 -2.24 9.77 -8.18
N GLN A 54 -1.06 10.00 -7.62
CA GLN A 54 -0.66 11.30 -7.05
C GLN A 54 -1.57 11.81 -5.92
N SER A 55 -2.49 10.98 -5.41
CA SER A 55 -3.34 11.35 -4.27
C SER A 55 -2.59 11.32 -2.94
N ARG A 56 -3.10 12.02 -1.96
CA ARG A 56 -2.51 12.08 -0.62
C ARG A 56 -3.50 11.55 0.41
N PHE A 57 -3.06 10.59 1.19
CA PHE A 57 -3.82 9.98 2.28
C PHE A 57 -3.17 10.39 3.61
N LEU A 58 -3.82 11.24 4.38
CA LEU A 58 -3.33 11.84 5.62
C LEU A 58 -4.27 11.47 6.77
N SER A 59 -3.80 10.71 7.75
CA SER A 59 -4.62 10.24 8.87
C SER A 59 -5.88 9.49 8.39
N VAL A 60 -5.70 8.51 7.51
CA VAL A 60 -6.80 7.76 6.89
C VAL A 60 -6.87 6.34 7.46
N ALA A 61 -8.07 5.88 7.74
CA ALA A 61 -8.34 4.50 8.12
C ALA A 61 -9.13 3.78 7.01
N VAL A 62 -8.65 2.60 6.63
CA VAL A 62 -9.29 1.74 5.63
C VAL A 62 -9.56 0.38 6.26
N LYS A 63 -10.81 -0.04 6.28
CA LYS A 63 -11.22 -1.31 6.88
C LYS A 63 -12.21 -2.08 6.02
N ASN A 64 -11.97 -3.39 5.85
CA ASN A 64 -12.83 -4.27 5.04
C ASN A 64 -13.08 -3.73 3.62
N CYS A 65 -12.09 -3.09 3.00
CA CYS A 65 -12.21 -2.52 1.66
C CYS A 65 -11.55 -3.39 0.61
N ASP A 66 -12.03 -3.26 -0.63
CA ASP A 66 -11.39 -3.88 -1.80
C ASP A 66 -11.04 -2.78 -2.82
N PHE A 67 -9.75 -2.62 -3.06
CA PHE A 67 -9.17 -1.71 -4.04
C PHE A 67 -8.21 -2.43 -4.98
N SER A 68 -8.50 -3.69 -5.25
CA SER A 68 -7.72 -4.51 -6.17
C SER A 68 -7.69 -3.91 -7.58
N ASN A 69 -6.53 -3.96 -8.23
CA ASN A 69 -6.26 -3.39 -9.56
C ASN A 69 -6.53 -1.88 -9.67
N CYS A 70 -6.53 -1.14 -8.56
CA CYS A 70 -6.54 0.31 -8.57
C CYS A 70 -5.12 0.88 -8.73
N ASN A 71 -5.04 2.09 -9.26
CA ASN A 71 -3.79 2.80 -9.44
C ASN A 71 -3.55 3.78 -8.29
N PHE A 72 -2.48 3.57 -7.51
CA PHE A 72 -2.00 4.44 -6.44
C PHE A 72 -0.57 4.93 -6.72
N SER A 73 -0.12 4.91 -7.97
CA SER A 73 1.24 5.34 -8.32
C SER A 73 1.50 6.79 -7.90
N GLU A 74 2.73 7.07 -7.49
CA GLU A 74 3.17 8.42 -7.05
C GLU A 74 2.36 9.00 -5.88
N SER A 75 1.55 8.20 -5.17
CA SER A 75 0.72 8.66 -4.05
C SER A 75 1.55 8.86 -2.76
N PHE A 76 1.00 9.64 -1.85
CA PHE A 76 1.61 9.92 -0.55
C PHE A 76 0.71 9.44 0.58
N TRP A 77 1.26 8.63 1.49
CA TRP A 77 0.57 8.02 2.63
C TRP A 77 1.24 8.44 3.92
N LYS A 78 0.50 9.05 4.83
CA LYS A 78 1.01 9.40 6.15
C LYS A 78 -0.01 9.12 7.24
N GLN A 79 0.40 8.36 8.27
CA GLN A 79 -0.47 7.96 9.38
C GLN A 79 -1.73 7.24 8.88
N VAL A 80 -1.51 6.23 8.04
CA VAL A 80 -2.61 5.46 7.45
C VAL A 80 -2.62 4.05 8.03
N THR A 81 -3.81 3.55 8.29
CA THR A 81 -4.02 2.16 8.72
C THR A 81 -4.94 1.46 7.74
N ILE A 82 -4.51 0.30 7.24
CA ILE A 82 -5.31 -0.57 6.36
C ILE A 82 -5.46 -1.91 7.04
N THR A 83 -6.69 -2.32 7.30
CA THR A 83 -7.01 -3.60 7.96
C THR A 83 -8.07 -4.37 7.20
N ASP A 84 -8.00 -5.71 7.27
CA ASP A 84 -9.01 -6.63 6.72
C ASP A 84 -9.34 -6.32 5.23
N SER A 85 -8.37 -5.86 4.44
CA SER A 85 -8.62 -5.27 3.13
C SER A 85 -7.85 -5.97 1.99
N ARG A 86 -8.20 -5.66 0.75
CA ARG A 86 -7.58 -6.23 -0.45
C ARG A 86 -7.09 -5.14 -1.39
N GLY A 87 -5.84 -5.26 -1.80
CA GLY A 87 -5.21 -4.44 -2.83
C GLY A 87 -4.45 -5.31 -3.84
N ASN A 88 -5.01 -6.48 -4.18
CA ASN A 88 -4.35 -7.41 -5.10
C ASN A 88 -4.19 -6.81 -6.49
N GLY A 89 -2.97 -6.86 -7.04
CA GLY A 89 -2.66 -6.26 -8.33
C GLY A 89 -2.74 -4.73 -8.38
N ALA A 90 -2.90 -4.06 -7.24
CA ALA A 90 -2.88 -2.61 -7.20
C ALA A 90 -1.47 -2.05 -7.44
N ASP A 91 -1.39 -0.89 -8.06
CA ASP A 91 -0.12 -0.21 -8.35
C ASP A 91 0.17 0.88 -7.32
N PHE A 92 1.19 0.65 -6.49
CA PHE A 92 1.75 1.60 -5.52
C PHE A 92 3.15 2.07 -5.93
N SER A 93 3.52 1.93 -7.20
CA SER A 93 4.84 2.33 -7.66
C SER A 93 5.13 3.81 -7.40
N GLN A 94 6.38 4.10 -7.06
CA GLN A 94 6.86 5.46 -6.78
C GLN A 94 6.12 6.17 -5.63
N SER A 95 5.31 5.46 -4.85
CA SER A 95 4.61 6.03 -3.71
C SER A 95 5.55 6.29 -2.52
N CYS A 96 5.13 7.18 -1.63
CA CYS A 96 5.83 7.46 -0.38
C CYS A 96 4.93 7.13 0.81
N CYS A 97 5.33 6.13 1.61
CA CYS A 97 4.58 5.63 2.76
C CYS A 97 5.31 5.96 4.05
N LYS A 98 4.71 6.77 4.90
CA LYS A 98 5.23 7.12 6.23
C LYS A 98 4.22 6.77 7.31
N GLU A 99 4.67 6.03 8.32
CA GLU A 99 3.77 5.63 9.42
C GLU A 99 2.54 4.87 8.88
N LEU A 100 2.75 4.00 7.87
CA LEU A 100 1.71 3.14 7.29
C LEU A 100 1.64 1.83 8.08
N THR A 101 0.46 1.44 8.49
CA THR A 101 0.21 0.14 9.14
C THR A 101 -0.69 -0.70 8.25
N LEU A 102 -0.22 -1.89 7.88
CA LEU A 102 -0.97 -2.91 7.15
C LEU A 102 -1.19 -4.13 8.05
N CYS A 103 -2.42 -4.54 8.23
CA CYS A 103 -2.77 -5.69 9.05
C CYS A 103 -3.86 -6.53 8.38
N ASP A 104 -3.77 -7.86 8.52
CA ASP A 104 -4.80 -8.81 8.08
C ASP A 104 -5.28 -8.59 6.63
N SER A 105 -4.38 -8.21 5.73
CA SER A 105 -4.71 -7.73 4.39
C SER A 105 -3.95 -8.45 3.28
N SER A 106 -4.46 -8.38 2.04
CA SER A 106 -3.83 -9.02 0.89
C SER A 106 -3.44 -8.01 -0.18
N PHE A 107 -2.18 -8.08 -0.60
CA PHE A 107 -1.55 -7.29 -1.65
C PHE A 107 -0.81 -8.21 -2.65
N ALA A 108 -1.36 -9.39 -2.90
CA ALA A 108 -0.77 -10.31 -3.87
C ALA A 108 -0.71 -9.66 -5.26
N TYR A 109 0.40 -9.87 -5.98
CA TYR A 109 0.65 -9.27 -7.30
C TYR A 109 0.70 -7.73 -7.34
N ALA A 110 0.67 -7.05 -6.19
CA ALA A 110 0.74 -5.59 -6.14
C ALA A 110 2.14 -5.09 -6.50
N ASN A 111 2.21 -3.90 -7.09
CA ASN A 111 3.46 -3.27 -7.50
C ASN A 111 3.85 -2.15 -6.53
N PHE A 112 4.95 -2.34 -5.81
CA PHE A 112 5.55 -1.34 -4.90
C PHE A 112 6.88 -0.80 -5.45
N SER A 113 7.23 -1.07 -6.70
CA SER A 113 8.53 -0.70 -7.26
C SER A 113 8.83 0.79 -7.13
N LYS A 114 10.06 1.12 -6.76
CA LYS A 114 10.56 2.49 -6.54
C LYS A 114 9.84 3.28 -5.45
N SER A 115 9.03 2.63 -4.63
CA SER A 115 8.38 3.27 -3.48
C SER A 115 9.35 3.50 -2.31
N GLN A 116 8.93 4.30 -1.36
CA GLN A 116 9.69 4.60 -0.15
C GLN A 116 8.81 4.31 1.08
N TRP A 117 9.34 3.55 2.04
CA TRP A 117 8.64 3.19 3.27
C TRP A 117 9.44 3.65 4.47
N GLU A 118 8.83 4.40 5.35
CA GLU A 118 9.47 4.91 6.58
C GLU A 118 8.57 4.73 7.80
N ASN A 119 9.14 4.19 8.89
CA ASN A 119 8.45 3.96 10.17
C ASN A 119 7.11 3.23 10.01
N SER A 120 7.08 2.20 9.18
CA SER A 120 5.86 1.48 8.81
C SER A 120 5.85 0.06 9.37
N GLY A 121 4.67 -0.53 9.50
CA GLY A 121 4.49 -1.88 10.03
C GLY A 121 3.58 -2.73 9.15
N VAL A 122 3.93 -4.00 9.04
CA VAL A 122 3.17 -5.01 8.29
C VAL A 122 3.00 -6.23 9.16
N SER A 123 1.77 -6.68 9.35
CA SER A 123 1.46 -7.89 10.11
C SER A 123 0.34 -8.70 9.46
N ASN A 124 0.51 -10.01 9.45
CA ASN A 124 -0.48 -10.96 8.94
C ASN A 124 -0.97 -10.62 7.52
N CYS A 125 -0.07 -10.14 6.65
CA CYS A 125 -0.40 -9.73 5.29
C CYS A 125 0.16 -10.69 4.23
N SER A 126 -0.49 -10.75 3.07
CA SER A 126 -0.02 -11.49 1.91
C SER A 126 0.50 -10.54 0.83
N PHE A 127 1.78 -10.68 0.50
CA PHE A 127 2.46 -10.03 -0.63
C PHE A 127 2.95 -11.07 -1.63
N LYS A 128 2.20 -12.14 -1.79
CA LYS A 128 2.56 -13.21 -2.73
C LYS A 128 2.74 -12.66 -4.13
N GLU A 129 3.89 -12.99 -4.77
CA GLU A 129 4.21 -12.58 -6.14
C GLU A 129 4.12 -11.05 -6.37
N SER A 130 4.36 -10.24 -5.35
CA SER A 130 4.37 -8.77 -5.44
C SER A 130 5.74 -8.25 -5.88
N PHE A 131 5.76 -7.01 -6.38
CA PHE A 131 6.96 -6.38 -6.95
C PHE A 131 7.49 -5.29 -6.01
N TRP A 132 8.73 -5.48 -5.53
CA TRP A 132 9.44 -4.57 -4.61
C TRP A 132 10.78 -4.11 -5.20
N ALA A 133 10.86 -3.95 -6.51
CA ALA A 133 12.11 -3.55 -7.16
C ALA A 133 12.49 -2.09 -6.85
N GLU A 134 13.75 -1.86 -6.49
CA GLU A 134 14.32 -0.54 -6.22
C GLU A 134 13.60 0.23 -5.08
N VAL A 135 13.01 -0.47 -4.11
CA VAL A 135 12.31 0.14 -2.97
C VAL A 135 13.30 0.61 -1.90
N ARG A 136 12.98 1.72 -1.26
CA ARG A 136 13.73 2.24 -0.10
C ARG A 136 12.97 1.93 1.19
N LEU A 137 13.56 1.09 2.04
CA LEU A 137 12.97 0.65 3.30
C LEU A 137 13.74 1.26 4.47
N LYS A 138 13.05 1.97 5.35
CA LYS A 138 13.62 2.56 6.56
C LYS A 138 12.71 2.31 7.75
N LYS A 139 13.18 1.51 8.72
CA LYS A 139 12.40 1.14 9.90
C LYS A 139 11.04 0.52 9.54
N LEU A 140 11.07 -0.47 8.66
CA LEU A 140 9.92 -1.33 8.37
C LEU A 140 9.94 -2.52 9.33
N THR A 141 8.83 -2.77 10.02
CA THR A 141 8.64 -3.98 10.83
C THR A 141 7.74 -4.97 10.10
N LEU A 142 8.10 -6.24 10.16
CA LEU A 142 7.38 -7.34 9.50
C LEU A 142 6.99 -8.38 10.54
N ALA A 143 5.78 -8.91 10.48
CA ALA A 143 5.34 -10.02 11.31
C ALA A 143 4.35 -10.92 10.56
N ALA A 144 4.47 -12.23 10.73
CA ALA A 144 3.53 -13.26 10.28
C ALA A 144 3.02 -13.08 8.83
N SER A 145 3.88 -12.60 7.92
CA SER A 145 3.47 -12.21 6.57
C SER A 145 4.07 -13.12 5.49
N VAL A 146 3.44 -13.10 4.30
CA VAL A 146 3.80 -13.99 3.19
C VAL A 146 4.34 -13.16 2.03
N PHE A 147 5.60 -13.41 1.65
CA PHE A 147 6.30 -12.81 0.51
C PHE A 147 6.70 -13.86 -0.53
N SER A 148 6.08 -15.04 -0.52
CA SER A 148 6.40 -16.11 -1.46
C SER A 148 6.34 -15.62 -2.91
N GLY A 149 7.42 -15.80 -3.66
CA GLY A 149 7.54 -15.35 -5.06
C GLY A 149 7.69 -13.84 -5.25
N ALA A 150 7.85 -13.04 -4.19
CA ALA A 150 8.03 -11.60 -4.30
C ALA A 150 9.38 -11.22 -4.94
N ASP A 151 9.40 -10.17 -5.73
CA ASP A 151 10.59 -9.64 -6.40
C ASP A 151 11.18 -8.46 -5.64
N PHE A 152 12.36 -8.64 -5.04
CA PHE A 152 13.14 -7.62 -4.33
C PHE A 152 14.35 -7.11 -5.14
N PHE A 153 14.30 -7.15 -6.45
CA PHE A 153 15.40 -6.70 -7.30
C PHE A 153 15.91 -5.31 -6.90
N LYS A 154 17.20 -5.21 -6.56
CA LYS A 154 17.86 -3.98 -6.08
C LYS A 154 17.23 -3.32 -4.83
N THR A 155 16.50 -4.08 -4.02
CA THR A 155 15.94 -3.58 -2.75
C THR A 155 16.71 -4.14 -1.57
N PRO A 156 17.52 -3.34 -0.87
CA PRO A 156 18.25 -3.81 0.31
C PRO A 156 17.30 -4.25 1.43
N LEU A 157 17.45 -5.51 1.89
CA LEU A 157 16.66 -6.09 2.99
C LEU A 157 17.40 -6.03 4.34
N LYS A 158 18.44 -5.20 4.40
CA LYS A 158 19.23 -5.01 5.61
C LYS A 158 18.36 -4.57 6.79
N ASP A 159 18.63 -5.16 7.94
CA ASP A 159 17.96 -4.89 9.22
C ASP A 159 16.45 -5.25 9.23
N LEU A 160 15.95 -5.96 8.21
CA LEU A 160 14.61 -6.54 8.22
C LEU A 160 14.63 -7.94 8.81
N ASP A 161 13.65 -8.22 9.65
CA ASP A 161 13.45 -9.53 10.25
C ASP A 161 12.29 -10.27 9.55
N PHE A 162 12.63 -11.33 8.82
CA PHE A 162 11.69 -12.23 8.16
C PHE A 162 11.50 -13.55 8.92
N SER A 163 11.94 -13.64 10.18
CA SER A 163 11.98 -14.89 10.94
C SER A 163 10.63 -15.59 11.08
N ASP A 164 9.54 -14.88 11.10
CA ASP A 164 8.17 -15.40 11.13
C ASP A 164 7.39 -15.20 9.82
N CYS A 165 8.11 -14.83 8.74
CA CYS A 165 7.52 -14.62 7.42
C CYS A 165 7.82 -15.78 6.47
N LYS A 166 6.97 -15.96 5.46
CA LYS A 166 7.22 -16.90 4.36
C LYS A 166 7.84 -16.16 3.19
N ILE A 167 9.04 -16.61 2.76
CA ILE A 167 9.85 -15.96 1.71
C ILE A 167 10.26 -16.92 0.60
N ASP A 168 9.57 -18.04 0.45
CA ASP A 168 9.95 -19.04 -0.56
C ASP A 168 9.86 -18.45 -1.98
N GLY A 169 10.90 -18.71 -2.78
CA GLY A 169 10.93 -18.30 -4.18
C GLY A 169 11.05 -16.78 -4.41
N ILE A 170 11.47 -16.00 -3.42
CA ILE A 170 11.77 -14.57 -3.67
C ILE A 170 12.86 -14.42 -4.73
N THR A 171 12.78 -13.35 -5.52
CA THR A 171 13.79 -12.97 -6.49
C THR A 171 14.59 -11.77 -6.03
N VAL A 172 15.89 -11.78 -6.33
CA VAL A 172 16.86 -10.72 -6.04
C VAL A 172 17.86 -10.63 -7.21
N SER A 173 18.76 -9.65 -7.19
CA SER A 173 19.81 -9.58 -8.22
C SER A 173 20.77 -10.79 -8.16
N GLU A 174 21.46 -11.05 -9.26
CA GLU A 174 22.49 -12.13 -9.34
C GLU A 174 23.61 -11.98 -8.30
N THR A 175 23.81 -10.81 -7.77
CA THR A 175 24.86 -10.53 -6.77
C THR A 175 24.43 -10.81 -5.33
N PHE A 176 23.16 -11.09 -5.07
CA PHE A 176 22.55 -11.34 -3.75
C PHE A 176 22.86 -10.25 -2.70
N LYS A 177 23.17 -9.03 -3.15
CA LYS A 177 23.52 -7.92 -2.25
C LYS A 177 22.32 -7.49 -1.39
N GLU A 178 21.14 -7.67 -1.89
CA GLU A 178 19.88 -7.37 -1.22
C GLU A 178 19.74 -8.13 0.10
N LEU A 179 20.23 -9.36 0.18
CA LEU A 179 20.09 -10.24 1.35
C LEU A 179 21.07 -9.94 2.50
N ARG A 180 22.03 -9.02 2.29
CA ARG A 180 23.02 -8.71 3.31
C ARG A 180 22.41 -8.07 4.54
N GLY A 181 22.55 -8.72 5.70
CA GLY A 181 22.04 -8.23 6.99
C GLY A 181 20.54 -8.42 7.19
N MET A 182 19.87 -9.18 6.33
CA MET A 182 18.53 -9.69 6.54
C MET A 182 18.52 -10.74 7.65
N GLN A 183 17.50 -10.76 8.50
CA GLN A 183 17.33 -11.78 9.54
C GLN A 183 16.27 -12.80 9.09
N ILE A 184 16.60 -14.09 9.26
CA ILE A 184 15.71 -15.22 8.95
C ILE A 184 15.92 -16.33 10.00
N ASN A 185 14.90 -17.13 10.26
CA ASN A 185 15.05 -18.41 10.92
C ASN A 185 15.44 -19.47 9.89
N LEU A 186 16.48 -20.26 10.21
CA LEU A 186 16.91 -21.43 9.43
C LEU A 186 16.21 -22.69 9.91
#